data_243a8ad621eea0c4897f00c40b17a8b3
#
_entry.id   243a8ad621eea0c4897f00c40b17a8b3
#
_cell.length_a   1.000
_cell.length_b   1.000
_cell.length_c   1.000
_cell.angle_alpha   90.00
_cell.angle_beta   90.00
_cell.angle_gamma   90.00
#
_symmetry.space_group_name_H-M   'P 1'
#
loop_
_entity.id
_entity.type
_entity.pdbx_description
1 polymer ?
#
loop_
_entity_poly.entity_id
_entity_poly.type
_entity_poly.pdbx_seq_one_letter_code
_entity_poly.pdbx_strand_id
1 'polypeptide(L)'
;LIPFAFAFGIFEIAHWTTWSAFLGDVVKKQNVTKVSALFESAEAISMLIGPIGGALIYSFFGLTGVIIVDLATCFFGISTILFFKSKNINTKSNLNFRNVYLDLVEAYNWLKKQKGLLSLVLILGICNGLHGFIAVLLPPMVLSFTDATGLGFIESVAGMAFLVGSIISLRISDRIQGDMKVAII
;
A
#
# COMPACT_ATOMS: atom_id res chain seq x y z
N LEU A 1 -22.59 -0.74 -8.64
CA LEU A 1 -21.11 -0.71 -8.69
C LEU A 1 -20.52 0.44 -7.85
N ILE A 2 -21.01 1.70 -8.01
CA ILE A 2 -20.45 2.88 -7.31
C ILE A 2 -20.46 2.75 -5.78
N PRO A 3 -21.58 2.35 -5.11
CA PRO A 3 -21.57 2.17 -3.65
C PRO A 3 -20.60 1.10 -3.18
N PHE A 4 -20.43 0.05 -3.97
CA PHE A 4 -19.52 -1.04 -3.67
C PHE A 4 -18.04 -0.59 -3.76
N ALA A 5 -17.70 0.14 -4.82
CA ALA A 5 -16.36 0.72 -4.98
C ALA A 5 -16.02 1.71 -3.86
N PHE A 6 -17.01 2.52 -3.43
CA PHE A 6 -16.83 3.44 -2.31
C PHE A 6 -16.59 2.70 -0.98
N ALA A 7 -17.38 1.67 -0.69
CA ALA A 7 -17.19 0.83 0.50
C ALA A 7 -15.80 0.16 0.47
N PHE A 8 -15.40 -0.40 -0.68
CA PHE A 8 -14.08 -1.01 -0.85
C PHE A 8 -12.94 -0.03 -0.56
N GLY A 9 -12.99 1.19 -1.10
CA GLY A 9 -12.00 2.22 -0.83
C GLY A 9 -11.87 2.59 0.65
N ILE A 10 -12.99 2.65 1.39
CA ILE A 10 -12.97 2.88 2.85
C ILE A 10 -12.24 1.72 3.56
N PHE A 11 -12.54 0.48 3.21
CA PHE A 11 -11.88 -0.70 3.81
C PHE A 11 -10.38 -0.74 3.49
N GLU A 12 -9.99 -0.39 2.28
CA GLU A 12 -8.59 -0.34 1.85
C GLU A 12 -7.79 0.68 2.68
N ILE A 13 -8.30 1.91 2.83
CA ILE A 13 -7.65 2.95 3.63
C ILE A 13 -7.59 2.52 5.11
N ALA A 14 -8.67 1.96 5.65
CA ALA A 14 -8.70 1.44 7.02
C ALA A 14 -7.67 0.33 7.23
N HIS A 15 -7.50 -0.58 6.27
CA HIS A 15 -6.51 -1.64 6.32
C HIS A 15 -5.08 -1.07 6.43
N TRP A 16 -4.70 -0.14 5.55
CA TRP A 16 -3.36 0.48 5.56
C TRP A 16 -3.07 1.22 6.86
N THR A 17 -4.03 2.00 7.36
CA THR A 17 -3.89 2.75 8.61
C THR A 17 -3.76 1.81 9.81
N THR A 18 -4.59 0.76 9.85
CA THR A 18 -4.57 -0.24 10.93
C THR A 18 -3.26 -1.03 10.91
N TRP A 19 -2.76 -1.41 9.74
CA TRP A 19 -1.50 -2.11 9.59
C TRP A 19 -0.33 -1.30 10.16
N SER A 20 -0.23 -0.02 9.81
CA SER A 20 0.82 0.87 10.28
C SER A 20 0.80 1.04 11.81
N ALA A 21 -0.39 1.19 12.39
CA ALA A 21 -0.57 1.26 13.84
C ALA A 21 -0.20 -0.07 14.53
N PHE A 22 -0.67 -1.20 13.99
CA PHE A 22 -0.39 -2.53 14.50
C PHE A 22 1.11 -2.83 14.51
N LEU A 23 1.83 -2.44 13.46
CA LEU A 23 3.27 -2.62 13.38
C LEU A 23 3.99 -1.87 14.51
N GLY A 24 3.57 -0.64 14.80
CA GLY A 24 4.12 0.17 15.88
C GLY A 24 3.88 -0.40 17.28
N ASP A 25 2.75 -1.08 17.48
CA ASP A 25 2.35 -1.61 18.78
C ASP A 25 2.94 -3.00 19.08
N VAL A 26 3.05 -3.86 18.06
CA VAL A 26 3.46 -5.27 18.22
C VAL A 26 4.96 -5.47 18.07
N VAL A 27 5.60 -4.66 17.23
CA VAL A 27 7.02 -4.80 16.94
C VAL A 27 7.85 -3.92 17.88
N LYS A 28 8.90 -4.50 18.50
CA LYS A 28 9.85 -3.71 19.29
C LYS A 28 10.44 -2.59 18.42
N LYS A 29 10.54 -1.36 18.96
CA LYS A 29 11.03 -0.16 18.25
C LYS A 29 12.30 -0.39 17.43
N GLN A 30 13.24 -1.17 17.96
CA GLN A 30 14.51 -1.53 17.30
C GLN A 30 14.33 -2.43 16.04
N ASN A 31 13.22 -3.12 15.91
CA ASN A 31 12.93 -4.06 14.81
C ASN A 31 11.90 -3.52 13.81
N VAL A 32 11.25 -2.39 14.08
CA VAL A 32 10.20 -1.82 13.21
C VAL A 32 10.75 -1.62 11.80
N THR A 33 11.91 -0.99 11.65
CA THR A 33 12.52 -0.76 10.32
C THR A 33 12.78 -2.06 9.58
N LYS A 34 13.25 -3.10 10.29
CA LYS A 34 13.52 -4.41 9.67
C LYS A 34 12.24 -5.11 9.20
N VAL A 35 11.18 -5.05 10.01
CA VAL A 35 9.89 -5.66 9.67
C VAL A 35 9.21 -4.89 8.53
N SER A 36 9.27 -3.55 8.54
CA SER A 36 8.78 -2.73 7.43
C SER A 36 9.52 -3.05 6.13
N ALA A 37 10.84 -3.15 6.16
CA ALA A 37 11.63 -3.50 4.98
C ALA A 37 11.30 -4.90 4.43
N LEU A 38 11.03 -5.89 5.29
CA LEU A 38 10.57 -7.21 4.87
C LEU A 38 9.19 -7.14 4.21
N PHE A 39 8.28 -6.35 4.77
CA PHE A 39 6.94 -6.15 4.20
C PHE A 39 7.01 -5.48 2.82
N GLU A 40 7.76 -4.39 2.69
CA GLU A 40 7.99 -3.69 1.42
C GLU A 40 8.64 -4.62 0.37
N SER A 41 9.57 -5.48 0.81
CA SER A 41 10.19 -6.48 -0.08
C SER A 41 9.18 -7.51 -0.58
N ALA A 42 8.28 -7.98 0.29
CA ALA A 42 7.21 -8.90 -0.10
C ALA A 42 6.22 -8.24 -1.06
N GLU A 43 5.87 -6.97 -0.82
CA GLU A 43 5.01 -6.18 -1.71
C GLU A 43 5.66 -5.99 -3.09
N ALA A 44 6.94 -5.64 -3.14
CA ALA A 44 7.69 -5.50 -4.38
C ALA A 44 7.76 -6.81 -5.18
N ILE A 45 7.95 -7.96 -4.52
CA ILE A 45 7.91 -9.28 -5.16
C ILE A 45 6.49 -9.56 -5.70
N SER A 46 5.47 -9.21 -4.95
CA SER A 46 4.07 -9.38 -5.38
C SER A 46 3.74 -8.52 -6.59
N MET A 47 4.23 -7.29 -6.66
CA MET A 47 4.07 -6.41 -7.83
C MET A 47 4.78 -6.95 -9.08
N LEU A 48 5.89 -7.67 -8.89
CA LEU A 48 6.63 -8.27 -10.01
C LEU A 48 5.96 -9.55 -10.53
N ILE A 49 5.58 -10.46 -9.63
CA ILE A 49 5.10 -11.80 -9.98
C ILE A 49 3.58 -11.82 -10.17
N GLY A 50 2.86 -10.98 -9.42
CA GLY A 50 1.39 -10.96 -9.38
C GLY A 50 0.74 -10.79 -10.75
N PRO A 51 1.08 -9.76 -11.53
CA PRO A 51 0.45 -9.52 -12.83
C PRO A 51 0.67 -10.66 -13.83
N ILE A 52 1.90 -11.18 -13.94
CA ILE A 52 2.19 -12.34 -14.82
C ILE A 52 1.44 -13.57 -14.32
N GLY A 53 1.51 -13.85 -13.02
CA GLY A 53 0.81 -14.99 -12.41
C GLY A 53 -0.70 -14.92 -12.62
N GLY A 54 -1.31 -13.77 -12.38
CA GLY A 54 -2.73 -13.53 -12.60
C GLY A 54 -3.12 -13.68 -14.07
N ALA A 55 -2.34 -13.13 -14.99
CA ALA A 55 -2.57 -13.24 -16.43
C ALA A 55 -2.47 -14.71 -16.92
N LEU A 56 -1.51 -15.48 -16.42
CA LEU A 56 -1.37 -16.89 -16.74
C LEU A 56 -2.56 -17.71 -16.21
N ILE A 57 -2.96 -17.50 -14.95
CA ILE A 57 -4.13 -18.17 -14.37
C ILE A 57 -5.38 -17.84 -15.20
N TYR A 58 -5.56 -16.57 -15.56
CA TYR A 58 -6.68 -16.16 -16.39
C TYR A 58 -6.63 -16.81 -17.78
N SER A 59 -5.47 -16.89 -18.41
CA SER A 59 -5.30 -17.48 -19.74
C SER A 59 -5.62 -18.99 -19.78
N PHE A 60 -5.23 -19.75 -18.72
CA PHE A 60 -5.45 -21.19 -18.67
C PHE A 60 -6.80 -21.60 -18.10
N PHE A 61 -7.29 -20.88 -17.09
CA PHE A 61 -8.46 -21.28 -16.30
C PHE A 61 -9.60 -20.27 -16.37
N GLY A 62 -9.41 -19.15 -17.11
CA GLY A 62 -10.39 -18.08 -17.21
C GLY A 62 -10.66 -17.39 -15.87
N LEU A 63 -11.75 -16.63 -15.82
CA LEU A 63 -12.19 -15.90 -14.64
C LEU A 63 -12.43 -16.81 -13.42
N THR A 64 -12.93 -18.02 -13.65
CA THR A 64 -13.19 -18.98 -12.56
C THR A 64 -11.92 -19.38 -11.83
N GLY A 65 -10.81 -19.60 -12.56
CA GLY A 65 -9.51 -19.89 -11.96
C GLY A 65 -8.99 -18.77 -11.07
N VAL A 66 -9.12 -17.52 -11.54
CA VAL A 66 -8.73 -16.34 -10.76
C VAL A 66 -9.53 -16.25 -9.46
N ILE A 67 -10.86 -16.43 -9.54
CA ILE A 67 -11.75 -16.39 -8.35
C ILE A 67 -11.38 -17.49 -7.35
N ILE A 68 -11.10 -18.71 -7.80
CA ILE A 68 -10.73 -19.82 -6.91
C ILE A 68 -9.42 -19.51 -6.17
N VAL A 69 -8.41 -19.00 -6.88
CA VAL A 69 -7.12 -18.63 -6.27
C VAL A 69 -7.32 -17.51 -5.26
N ASP A 70 -8.12 -16.50 -5.59
CA ASP A 70 -8.41 -15.36 -4.70
C ASP A 70 -9.11 -15.84 -3.42
N LEU A 71 -10.15 -16.67 -3.55
CA LEU A 71 -10.84 -17.27 -2.40
C LEU A 71 -9.90 -18.13 -1.54
N ALA A 72 -8.99 -18.88 -2.15
CA ALA A 72 -8.03 -19.69 -1.42
C ALA A 72 -7.07 -18.80 -0.62
N THR A 73 -6.54 -17.73 -1.23
CA THR A 73 -5.65 -16.78 -0.55
C THR A 73 -6.36 -16.03 0.58
N CYS A 74 -7.62 -15.63 0.39
CA CYS A 74 -8.45 -15.06 1.45
C CYS A 74 -8.64 -16.05 2.62
N PHE A 75 -8.91 -17.31 2.32
CA PHE A 75 -9.05 -18.34 3.35
C PHE A 75 -7.76 -18.52 4.17
N PHE A 76 -6.61 -18.56 3.51
CA PHE A 76 -5.31 -18.61 4.19
C PHE A 76 -5.07 -17.36 5.04
N GLY A 77 -5.39 -16.17 4.53
CA GLY A 77 -5.28 -14.92 5.27
C GLY A 77 -6.13 -14.92 6.55
N ILE A 78 -7.40 -15.29 6.45
CA ILE A 78 -8.31 -15.39 7.59
C ILE A 78 -7.80 -16.44 8.60
N SER A 79 -7.38 -17.60 8.12
CA SER A 79 -6.83 -18.66 8.98
C SER A 79 -5.60 -18.15 9.76
N THR A 80 -4.70 -17.44 9.11
CA THR A 80 -3.52 -16.86 9.77
C THR A 80 -3.92 -15.91 10.89
N ILE A 81 -4.90 -15.03 10.66
CA ILE A 81 -5.38 -14.08 11.68
C ILE A 81 -6.01 -14.83 12.88
N LEU A 82 -6.75 -15.89 12.64
CA LEU A 82 -7.38 -16.68 13.70
C LEU A 82 -6.35 -17.42 14.57
N PHE A 83 -5.21 -17.81 14.00
CA PHE A 83 -4.11 -18.42 14.75
C PHE A 83 -3.29 -17.41 15.54
N PHE A 84 -3.31 -16.12 15.15
CA PHE A 84 -2.64 -15.06 15.89
C PHE A 84 -3.41 -14.74 17.17
N LYS A 85 -2.92 -15.23 18.29
CA LYS A 85 -3.44 -14.88 19.61
C LYS A 85 -2.97 -13.44 19.94
N SER A 86 -3.79 -12.46 19.56
CA SER A 86 -3.52 -11.06 19.92
C SER A 86 -3.49 -10.92 21.44
N LYS A 87 -2.40 -10.42 21.95
CA LYS A 87 -2.31 -9.98 23.34
C LYS A 87 -3.32 -8.83 23.47
N ASN A 88 -4.34 -8.98 24.33
CA ASN A 88 -5.39 -7.99 24.55
C ASN A 88 -4.82 -6.57 24.59
N ILE A 89 -4.89 -5.86 23.51
CA ILE A 89 -4.68 -4.43 23.49
C ILE A 89 -5.98 -3.85 24.06
N ASN A 90 -5.97 -3.57 25.35
CA ASN A 90 -7.07 -2.92 26.07
C ASN A 90 -7.18 -1.46 25.59
N THR A 91 -7.46 -1.27 24.32
CA THR A 91 -7.82 0.04 23.81
C THR A 91 -9.31 0.23 24.09
N LYS A 92 -9.65 0.67 25.30
CA LYS A 92 -10.96 1.28 25.59
C LYS A 92 -11.01 2.63 24.89
N SER A 93 -11.01 2.64 23.58
CA SER A 93 -11.36 3.81 22.82
C SER A 93 -12.87 3.83 22.74
N ASN A 94 -13.50 4.70 23.50
CA ASN A 94 -14.87 5.11 23.26
C ASN A 94 -14.89 5.80 21.88
N LEU A 95 -15.15 4.99 20.82
CA LEU A 95 -15.35 5.47 19.46
C LEU A 95 -16.60 6.35 19.47
N ASN A 96 -16.43 7.61 19.80
CA ASN A 96 -17.46 8.62 19.64
C ASN A 96 -17.11 9.41 18.37
N PHE A 97 -18.01 9.44 17.40
CA PHE A 97 -17.83 10.19 16.14
C PHE A 97 -17.40 11.65 16.38
N ARG A 98 -17.86 12.25 17.48
CA ARG A 98 -17.46 13.59 17.90
C ARG A 98 -15.97 13.68 18.23
N ASN A 99 -15.42 12.68 18.88
CA ASN A 99 -13.98 12.64 19.23
C ASN A 99 -13.14 12.48 17.99
N VAL A 100 -13.53 11.57 17.06
CA VAL A 100 -12.84 11.39 15.77
C VAL A 100 -12.82 12.69 14.98
N TYR A 101 -13.93 13.43 14.94
CA TYR A 101 -13.97 14.73 14.26
C TYR A 101 -13.05 15.76 14.92
N LEU A 102 -13.03 15.82 16.23
CA LEU A 102 -12.14 16.73 16.98
C LEU A 102 -10.66 16.38 16.75
N ASP A 103 -10.31 15.10 16.77
CA ASP A 103 -8.95 14.61 16.50
C ASP A 103 -8.50 14.96 15.07
N LEU A 104 -9.39 14.84 14.08
CA LEU A 104 -9.12 15.26 12.71
C LEU A 104 -8.89 16.76 12.58
N VAL A 105 -9.70 17.58 13.25
CA VAL A 105 -9.54 19.04 13.26
C VAL A 105 -8.23 19.44 13.93
N GLU A 106 -7.88 18.78 15.03
CA GLU A 106 -6.62 19.02 15.73
C GLU A 106 -5.42 18.65 14.87
N ALA A 107 -5.44 17.46 14.24
CA ALA A 107 -4.41 17.01 13.31
C ALA A 107 -4.25 17.97 12.12
N TYR A 108 -5.36 18.43 11.54
CA TYR A 108 -5.34 19.43 10.46
C TYR A 108 -4.72 20.75 10.90
N ASN A 109 -5.12 21.26 12.06
CA ASN A 109 -4.58 22.51 12.61
C ASN A 109 -3.10 22.41 12.95
N TRP A 110 -2.67 21.24 13.42
CA TRP A 110 -1.26 20.96 13.65
C TRP A 110 -0.48 20.93 12.34
N LEU A 111 -0.98 20.22 11.33
CA LEU A 111 -0.36 20.12 10.01
C LEU A 111 -0.23 21.51 9.35
N LYS A 112 -1.25 22.34 9.45
CA LYS A 112 -1.26 23.70 8.90
C LYS A 112 -0.17 24.60 9.49
N LYS A 113 0.24 24.37 10.75
CA LYS A 113 1.35 25.08 11.38
C LYS A 113 2.72 24.64 10.84
N GLN A 114 2.81 23.43 10.29
CA GLN A 114 4.03 22.85 9.74
C GLN A 114 4.07 23.05 8.21
N LYS A 115 4.45 24.25 7.75
CA LYS A 115 4.42 24.61 6.32
C LYS A 115 5.16 23.62 5.41
N GLY A 116 6.34 23.16 5.82
CA GLY A 116 7.13 22.17 5.06
C GLY A 116 6.41 20.82 4.95
N LEU A 117 5.83 20.34 6.03
CA LEU A 117 5.09 19.08 6.05
C LEU A 117 3.80 19.18 5.24
N LEU A 118 3.09 20.31 5.33
CA LEU A 118 1.89 20.55 4.52
C LEU A 118 2.22 20.52 3.01
N SER A 119 3.30 21.19 2.60
CA SER A 119 3.76 21.17 1.21
C SER A 119 4.08 19.74 0.74
N LEU A 120 4.78 18.97 1.57
CA LEU A 120 5.10 17.57 1.28
C LEU A 120 3.83 16.73 1.09
N VAL A 121 2.86 16.84 2.00
CA VAL A 121 1.58 16.14 1.93
C VAL A 121 0.81 16.50 0.66
N LEU A 122 0.78 17.78 0.29
CA LEU A 122 0.12 18.22 -0.94
C LEU A 122 0.80 17.67 -2.19
N ILE A 123 2.12 17.70 -2.26
CA ILE A 123 2.88 17.14 -3.40
C ILE A 123 2.62 15.63 -3.50
N LEU A 124 2.72 14.91 -2.39
CA LEU A 124 2.44 13.48 -2.36
C LEU A 124 0.98 13.17 -2.74
N GLY A 125 0.03 13.99 -2.29
CA GLY A 125 -1.38 13.85 -2.67
C GLY A 125 -1.60 14.02 -4.18
N ILE A 126 -0.96 15.01 -4.80
CA ILE A 126 -1.03 15.22 -6.25
C ILE A 126 -0.38 14.05 -6.99
N CYS A 127 0.81 13.61 -6.58
CA CYS A 127 1.50 12.47 -7.18
C CYS A 127 0.66 11.18 -7.10
N ASN A 128 0.06 10.90 -5.94
CA ASN A 128 -0.83 9.74 -5.77
C ASN A 128 -2.10 9.86 -6.62
N GLY A 129 -2.68 11.07 -6.72
CA GLY A 129 -3.82 11.31 -7.61
C GLY A 129 -3.49 11.04 -9.07
N LEU A 130 -2.36 11.54 -9.57
CA LEU A 130 -1.88 11.26 -10.92
C LEU A 130 -1.62 9.77 -11.15
N HIS A 131 -0.99 9.10 -10.17
CA HIS A 131 -0.79 7.66 -10.23
C HIS A 131 -2.12 6.89 -10.32
N GLY A 132 -3.14 7.31 -9.57
CA GLY A 132 -4.48 6.74 -9.64
C GLY A 132 -5.12 6.85 -11.03
N PHE A 133 -4.93 7.96 -11.74
CA PHE A 133 -5.37 8.08 -13.13
C PHE A 133 -4.67 7.08 -14.06
N ILE A 134 -3.36 6.90 -13.90
CA ILE A 134 -2.59 5.93 -14.68
C ILE A 134 -3.09 4.52 -14.39
N ALA A 135 -3.28 4.17 -13.13
CA ALA A 135 -3.75 2.84 -12.71
C ALA A 135 -5.12 2.47 -13.30
N VAL A 136 -6.02 3.45 -13.47
CA VAL A 136 -7.35 3.22 -14.04
C VAL A 136 -7.32 3.18 -15.58
N LEU A 137 -6.52 4.04 -16.22
CA LEU A 137 -6.52 4.20 -17.68
C LEU A 137 -5.60 3.23 -18.41
N LEU A 138 -4.52 2.79 -17.75
CA LEU A 138 -3.51 1.91 -18.38
C LEU A 138 -4.10 0.54 -18.79
N PRO A 139 -4.85 -0.19 -17.93
CA PRO A 139 -5.38 -1.50 -18.33
C PRO A 139 -6.28 -1.47 -19.56
N PRO A 140 -7.32 -0.61 -19.67
CA PRO A 140 -8.16 -0.57 -20.86
C PRO A 140 -7.39 -0.11 -22.10
N MET A 141 -6.41 0.81 -21.94
CA MET A 141 -5.57 1.24 -23.05
C MET A 141 -4.72 0.09 -23.58
N VAL A 142 -4.05 -0.65 -22.71
CA VAL A 142 -3.21 -1.79 -23.10
C VAL A 142 -4.04 -2.90 -23.71
N LEU A 143 -5.18 -3.24 -23.12
CA LEU A 143 -6.11 -4.26 -23.65
C LEU A 143 -6.74 -3.90 -24.99
N SER A 144 -6.65 -2.65 -25.43
CA SER A 144 -7.12 -2.26 -26.77
C SER A 144 -6.21 -2.75 -27.89
N PHE A 145 -4.94 -3.09 -27.61
CA PHE A 145 -3.96 -3.55 -28.60
C PHE A 145 -3.24 -4.87 -28.23
N THR A 146 -3.50 -5.41 -27.04
CA THR A 146 -2.94 -6.71 -26.61
C THR A 146 -3.95 -7.46 -25.74
N ASP A 147 -3.59 -8.67 -25.31
CA ASP A 147 -4.39 -9.52 -24.43
C ASP A 147 -4.03 -9.35 -22.94
N ALA A 148 -4.69 -10.13 -22.07
CA ALA A 148 -4.41 -10.12 -20.64
C ALA A 148 -2.96 -10.52 -20.31
N THR A 149 -2.34 -11.37 -21.12
CA THR A 149 -0.95 -11.79 -20.94
C THR A 149 0.01 -10.64 -21.20
N GLY A 150 -0.25 -9.86 -22.27
CA GLY A 150 0.52 -8.65 -22.59
C GLY A 150 0.39 -7.57 -21.52
N LEU A 151 -0.82 -7.38 -20.98
CA LEU A 151 -1.04 -6.48 -19.85
C LEU A 151 -0.21 -6.92 -18.64
N GLY A 152 -0.31 -8.19 -18.25
CA GLY A 152 0.45 -8.74 -17.13
C GLY A 152 1.96 -8.58 -17.28
N PHE A 153 2.47 -8.72 -18.52
CA PHE A 153 3.89 -8.49 -18.81
C PHE A 153 4.29 -7.02 -18.62
N ILE A 154 3.50 -6.08 -19.14
CA ILE A 154 3.75 -4.63 -18.99
C ILE A 154 3.74 -4.22 -17.52
N GLU A 155 2.76 -4.67 -16.75
CA GLU A 155 2.67 -4.37 -15.32
C GLU A 155 3.84 -4.97 -14.53
N SER A 156 4.30 -6.17 -14.90
CA SER A 156 5.46 -6.78 -14.25
C SER A 156 6.77 -6.06 -14.57
N VAL A 157 6.92 -5.52 -15.80
CA VAL A 157 8.05 -4.65 -16.15
C VAL A 157 8.02 -3.36 -15.31
N ALA A 158 6.85 -2.77 -15.09
CA ALA A 158 6.69 -1.63 -14.19
C ALA A 158 7.06 -1.98 -12.74
N GLY A 159 6.66 -3.16 -12.24
CA GLY A 159 7.07 -3.67 -10.95
C GLY A 159 8.60 -3.86 -10.83
N MET A 160 9.23 -4.36 -11.89
CA MET A 160 10.69 -4.48 -11.96
C MET A 160 11.39 -3.12 -11.92
N ALA A 161 10.86 -2.12 -12.64
CA ALA A 161 11.38 -0.76 -12.59
C ALA A 161 11.25 -0.15 -11.18
N PHE A 162 10.17 -0.43 -10.46
CA PHE A 162 9.99 -0.03 -9.06
C PHE A 162 11.06 -0.66 -8.15
N LEU A 163 11.34 -1.97 -8.30
CA LEU A 163 12.41 -2.65 -7.54
C LEU A 163 13.78 -2.04 -7.80
N VAL A 164 14.12 -1.81 -9.07
CA VAL A 164 15.39 -1.19 -9.45
C VAL A 164 15.49 0.22 -8.87
N GLY A 165 14.41 1.01 -8.97
CA GLY A 165 14.32 2.36 -8.40
C GLY A 165 14.54 2.36 -6.89
N SER A 166 13.94 1.42 -6.16
CA SER A 166 14.10 1.30 -4.71
C SER A 166 15.54 0.95 -4.31
N ILE A 167 16.19 0.03 -5.02
CA ILE A 167 17.59 -0.34 -4.78
C ILE A 167 18.53 0.85 -5.06
N ILE A 168 18.30 1.59 -6.13
CA ILE A 168 19.07 2.80 -6.45
C ILE A 168 18.87 3.84 -5.35
N SER A 169 17.64 4.07 -4.90
CA SER A 169 17.28 5.01 -3.83
C SER A 169 18.00 4.67 -2.53
N LEU A 170 18.05 3.39 -2.15
CA LEU A 170 18.79 2.94 -0.97
C LEU A 170 20.28 3.31 -1.05
N ARG A 171 20.93 3.04 -2.19
CA ARG A 171 22.35 3.38 -2.39
C ARG A 171 22.63 4.87 -2.40
N ILE A 172 21.69 5.67 -2.90
CA ILE A 172 21.81 7.14 -2.92
C ILE A 172 21.53 7.71 -1.53
N SER A 173 20.56 7.15 -0.79
CA SER A 173 20.21 7.59 0.57
C SER A 173 21.39 7.53 1.52
N ASP A 174 22.25 6.51 1.42
CA ASP A 174 23.45 6.40 2.25
C ASP A 174 24.44 7.54 2.00
N ARG A 175 24.44 8.10 0.79
CA ARG A 175 25.29 9.27 0.43
C ARG A 175 24.65 10.60 0.86
N ILE A 176 23.32 10.73 0.80
CA ILE A 176 22.59 11.95 1.10
C ILE A 176 22.34 12.14 2.60
N GLN A 177 22.31 11.06 3.42
CA GLN A 177 22.13 11.16 4.87
C GLN A 177 23.23 12.02 5.55
N GLY A 178 24.39 12.18 4.91
CA GLY A 178 25.41 13.14 5.34
C GLY A 178 24.98 14.60 5.18
N ASP A 179 24.27 14.92 4.09
CA ASP A 179 23.93 16.30 3.71
C ASP A 179 22.55 16.76 4.19
N MET A 180 21.61 15.82 4.42
CA MET A 180 20.26 16.16 4.91
C MET A 180 20.21 16.65 6.37
N LYS A 181 21.23 16.37 7.17
CA LYS A 181 21.36 17.00 8.50
C LYS A 181 21.58 18.51 8.41
N VAL A 182 22.00 19.01 7.25
CA VAL A 182 22.26 20.43 6.98
C VAL A 182 21.01 21.14 6.41
N ALA A 183 20.06 20.41 5.82
CA ALA A 183 18.89 20.99 5.14
C ALA A 183 17.64 21.13 6.04
N ILE A 184 17.70 20.69 7.30
CA ILE A 184 16.57 20.76 8.27
C ILE A 184 16.85 21.80 9.39
N ILE A 185 17.90 22.58 9.28
CA ILE A 185 18.13 23.80 10.05
C ILE A 185 17.75 24.99 9.16
#